data_6cee30fe5c4eb6e960f28d5e0029bcd0
#
_entry.id   6cee30fe5c4eb6e960f28d5e0029bcd0
#
_cell.length_a   1.000
_cell.length_b   1.000
_cell.length_c   1.000
_cell.angle_alpha   90.00
_cell.angle_beta   90.00
_cell.angle_gamma   90.00
#
_symmetry.space_group_name_H-M   'P 1'
#
loop_
_entity.id
_entity.type
_entity.pdbx_description
1 polymer ?
#
loop_
_entity_poly.entity_id
_entity_poly.type
_entity_poly.pdbx_seq_one_letter_code
_entity_poly.pdbx_strand_id
1 'polypeptide(L)'
;MDNIKNHLFRQKRKSAIPCGQPVRWIAAILLLLSMICAGCSAKTEESPSNITSAHNWDDMAPVGSMDLLYADQFSVEDYGDDITLITIGESDRFLLLPENMSAPDGLPDSITVLQKPVKNIYLVATSAMDAFIRLNALDSIALSGTKESGWYLPEAKSAMEEGKIAYAGKYSAPDYEKILNSSCGLAVESTMIYHTPEVKEQLERLGIPVLVERSSYENHPLGRMEWIRLYGVLTGKEEEAEAIFKQNVDSLSDVLDMVPSGKTAAFFYVTNSGSVNVRKNGDYIAKMIALAGGTYVPENGGSDENA
;
A
#
# COMPACT_ATOMS: atom_id res chain seq x y z
N MET A 1 46.73 13.15 -47.61
CA MET A 1 47.93 12.33 -47.48
C MET A 1 47.45 11.08 -46.83
N ASP A 2 47.13 10.13 -47.69
CA ASP A 2 47.96 8.97 -48.08
C ASP A 2 47.94 7.90 -46.96
N ASN A 3 47.63 6.71 -47.12
CA ASN A 3 47.57 5.77 -48.22
C ASN A 3 47.34 4.37 -47.61
N ILE A 4 46.54 3.60 -48.25
CA ILE A 4 46.80 2.38 -49.03
C ILE A 4 46.60 1.11 -48.18
N LYS A 5 45.57 0.37 -48.43
CA LYS A 5 45.37 -0.77 -49.40
C LYS A 5 46.19 -2.01 -49.15
N ASN A 6 45.47 -3.07 -49.22
CA ASN A 6 45.73 -4.36 -49.92
C ASN A 6 46.01 -5.54 -48.99
N HIS A 7 45.65 -6.78 -49.22
CA HIS A 7 45.11 -7.57 -50.32
C HIS A 7 45.00 -9.00 -49.74
N LEU A 8 43.92 -9.65 -49.94
CA LEU A 8 43.71 -10.79 -50.85
C LEU A 8 44.41 -12.13 -50.57
N PHE A 9 43.60 -13.13 -50.66
CA PHE A 9 43.66 -14.47 -51.27
C PHE A 9 43.71 -15.67 -50.32
N ARG A 10 42.58 -16.39 -50.25
CA ARG A 10 42.29 -17.65 -50.94
C ARG A 10 43.09 -18.89 -50.51
N GLN A 11 42.41 -19.86 -49.92
CA GLN A 11 42.46 -21.22 -50.48
C GLN A 11 41.31 -22.10 -49.97
N LYS A 12 40.54 -22.61 -50.92
CA LYS A 12 39.67 -23.74 -50.79
C LYS A 12 40.51 -25.00 -50.65
N ARG A 13 40.23 -25.83 -49.65
CA ARG A 13 40.57 -27.26 -49.74
C ARG A 13 39.30 -28.06 -49.64
N LYS A 14 38.95 -28.72 -50.74
CA LYS A 14 38.03 -29.83 -50.81
C LYS A 14 38.75 -31.02 -50.18
N SER A 15 38.10 -31.70 -49.23
CA SER A 15 38.43 -33.06 -48.88
C SER A 15 37.17 -33.93 -48.99
N ALA A 16 37.30 -34.98 -49.70
CA ALA A 16 36.28 -35.93 -50.08
C ALA A 16 35.77 -36.77 -48.92
N ILE A 17 34.46 -37.02 -48.94
CA ILE A 17 33.75 -37.89 -48.00
C ILE A 17 33.94 -39.35 -48.54
N PRO A 18 34.40 -40.32 -47.73
CA PRO A 18 34.33 -41.70 -48.08
C PRO A 18 32.92 -42.24 -47.83
N CYS A 19 32.35 -42.79 -48.86
CA CYS A 19 31.12 -43.57 -48.85
C CYS A 19 31.36 -44.90 -48.11
N GLY A 20 30.62 -45.14 -47.00
CA GLY A 20 30.71 -46.40 -46.28
C GLY A 20 29.72 -46.55 -45.17
N GLN A 21 28.62 -47.21 -45.43
CA GLN A 21 27.72 -47.88 -44.49
C GLN A 21 26.74 -47.08 -43.63
N PRO A 22 25.56 -46.73 -44.15
CA PRO A 22 24.49 -46.10 -43.33
C PRO A 22 23.56 -47.12 -42.59
N VAL A 23 23.72 -48.45 -42.80
CA VAL A 23 22.68 -49.42 -42.35
C VAL A 23 22.82 -49.81 -40.85
N ARG A 24 24.03 -49.76 -40.29
CA ARG A 24 24.25 -50.21 -38.87
C ARG A 24 23.87 -49.20 -37.83
N TRP A 25 23.83 -47.92 -38.16
CA TRP A 25 23.47 -46.86 -37.22
C TRP A 25 21.96 -46.59 -37.11
N ILE A 26 21.20 -46.92 -38.16
CA ILE A 26 19.73 -46.76 -38.15
C ILE A 26 19.07 -47.79 -37.22
N ALA A 27 19.62 -49.03 -37.12
CA ALA A 27 19.13 -50.04 -36.18
C ALA A 27 19.41 -49.68 -34.72
N ALA A 28 20.54 -49.01 -34.41
CA ALA A 28 20.87 -48.56 -33.04
C ALA A 28 20.03 -47.35 -32.60
N ILE A 29 19.67 -46.44 -33.50
CA ILE A 29 18.82 -45.28 -33.21
C ILE A 29 17.37 -45.70 -33.00
N LEU A 30 16.87 -46.71 -33.77
CA LEU A 30 15.52 -47.25 -33.59
C LEU A 30 15.36 -48.03 -32.26
N LEU A 31 16.41 -48.70 -31.78
CA LEU A 31 16.41 -49.39 -30.49
C LEU A 31 16.53 -48.43 -29.31
N LEU A 32 17.18 -47.27 -29.46
CA LEU A 32 17.22 -46.21 -28.45
C LEU A 32 15.91 -45.42 -28.41
N LEU A 33 15.19 -45.23 -29.52
CA LEU A 33 13.88 -44.57 -29.51
C LEU A 33 12.78 -45.46 -28.92
N SER A 34 12.89 -46.77 -28.95
CA SER A 34 11.89 -47.68 -28.35
C SER A 34 11.99 -47.76 -26.82
N MET A 35 13.13 -47.41 -26.23
CA MET A 35 13.29 -47.33 -24.75
C MET A 35 12.81 -46.03 -24.14
N ILE A 36 12.55 -45.00 -24.95
CA ILE A 36 12.05 -43.72 -24.43
C ILE A 36 10.52 -43.71 -24.28
N CYS A 37 9.80 -44.64 -24.91
CA CYS A 37 8.34 -44.72 -24.84
C CYS A 37 7.79 -45.57 -23.69
N ALA A 38 8.62 -46.17 -22.83
CA ALA A 38 8.16 -47.00 -21.70
C ALA A 38 8.25 -46.30 -20.35
N GLY A 39 8.51 -44.97 -20.31
CA GLY A 39 8.65 -44.17 -19.08
C GLY A 39 7.66 -43.04 -18.95
N CYS A 40 6.55 -43.02 -19.66
CA CYS A 40 5.42 -42.13 -19.32
C CYS A 40 4.59 -42.76 -18.19
N SER A 41 5.15 -42.77 -17.01
CA SER A 41 4.32 -42.63 -15.81
C SER A 41 3.70 -41.21 -15.90
N ALA A 42 2.41 -41.16 -16.09
CA ALA A 42 1.65 -39.91 -15.99
C ALA A 42 1.98 -39.26 -14.63
N LYS A 43 2.89 -38.30 -14.63
CA LYS A 43 2.77 -37.25 -13.63
C LYS A 43 1.42 -36.62 -13.93
N THR A 44 0.47 -36.93 -13.11
CA THR A 44 -0.67 -36.04 -12.86
C THR A 44 -0.02 -34.67 -12.63
N GLU A 45 -0.14 -33.77 -13.58
CA GLU A 45 0.00 -32.36 -13.28
C GLU A 45 -1.07 -32.13 -12.23
N GLU A 46 -0.65 -32.00 -11.00
CA GLU A 46 -1.46 -31.33 -10.01
C GLU A 46 -1.73 -29.96 -10.64
N SER A 47 -2.93 -29.79 -11.16
CA SER A 47 -3.54 -28.48 -11.33
C SER A 47 -3.22 -27.69 -10.05
N PRO A 48 -2.83 -26.41 -10.14
CA PRO A 48 -2.67 -25.61 -8.96
C PRO A 48 -3.95 -25.84 -8.15
N SER A 49 -3.79 -26.44 -6.99
CA SER A 49 -4.88 -26.67 -6.06
C SER A 49 -5.54 -25.31 -5.90
N ASN A 50 -6.76 -25.16 -6.42
CA ASN A 50 -7.64 -24.13 -5.93
C ASN A 50 -7.63 -24.34 -4.42
N ILE A 51 -6.98 -23.42 -3.71
CA ILE A 51 -7.13 -23.30 -2.28
C ILE A 51 -8.55 -22.80 -2.12
N THR A 52 -9.48 -23.75 -2.13
CA THR A 52 -10.87 -23.49 -1.78
C THR A 52 -10.80 -23.09 -0.32
N SER A 53 -11.17 -21.87 0.01
CA SER A 53 -11.27 -21.47 1.41
C SER A 53 -12.30 -22.41 2.06
N ALA A 54 -11.83 -23.23 2.97
CA ALA A 54 -12.72 -24.09 3.76
C ALA A 54 -13.41 -23.30 4.89
N HIS A 55 -13.25 -21.96 4.89
CA HIS A 55 -13.75 -21.09 5.95
C HIS A 55 -15.15 -20.59 5.60
N ASN A 56 -16.06 -20.76 6.54
CA ASN A 56 -17.36 -20.06 6.56
C ASN A 56 -17.21 -18.87 7.51
N TRP A 57 -17.63 -17.70 7.08
CA TRP A 57 -17.52 -16.47 7.87
C TRP A 57 -18.23 -16.60 9.23
N ASP A 58 -19.38 -17.28 9.27
CA ASP A 58 -20.14 -17.48 10.51
C ASP A 58 -19.42 -18.34 11.56
N ASP A 59 -18.44 -19.14 11.13
CA ASP A 59 -17.62 -19.99 12.01
C ASP A 59 -16.30 -19.30 12.43
N MET A 60 -16.00 -18.13 11.87
CA MET A 60 -14.79 -17.37 12.16
C MET A 60 -15.02 -16.41 13.33
N ALA A 61 -14.01 -16.34 14.20
CA ALA A 61 -13.98 -15.38 15.30
C ALA A 61 -12.57 -14.78 15.41
N PRO A 62 -12.44 -13.52 15.83
CA PRO A 62 -11.12 -12.94 16.05
C PRO A 62 -10.36 -13.69 17.15
N VAL A 63 -9.11 -14.01 16.89
CA VAL A 63 -8.18 -14.66 17.82
C VAL A 63 -7.31 -13.64 18.54
N GLY A 64 -7.27 -12.40 18.03
CA GLY A 64 -6.52 -11.30 18.60
C GLY A 64 -6.92 -9.96 17.98
N SER A 65 -6.31 -8.91 18.46
CA SER A 65 -6.46 -7.55 17.91
C SER A 65 -5.16 -6.77 18.07
N MET A 66 -4.95 -5.78 17.20
CA MET A 66 -3.87 -4.82 17.37
C MET A 66 -4.18 -3.92 18.57
N ASP A 67 -3.28 -3.88 19.54
CA ASP A 67 -3.40 -2.96 20.67
C ASP A 67 -2.96 -1.56 20.24
N LEU A 68 -3.93 -0.66 20.07
CA LEU A 68 -3.70 0.73 19.69
C LEU A 68 -3.54 1.59 20.94
N LEU A 69 -2.46 2.39 20.97
CA LEU A 69 -2.10 3.19 22.14
C LEU A 69 -2.73 4.59 22.11
N TYR A 70 -2.93 5.15 20.94
CA TYR A 70 -3.34 6.54 20.74
C TYR A 70 -4.38 6.74 19.65
N ALA A 71 -4.40 5.86 18.64
CA ALA A 71 -5.34 5.95 17.52
C ALA A 71 -6.72 5.44 17.93
N ASP A 72 -7.77 6.10 17.44
CA ASP A 72 -9.18 5.74 17.68
C ASP A 72 -10.01 5.67 16.38
N GLN A 73 -9.40 6.02 15.23
CA GLN A 73 -10.10 6.08 13.96
C GLN A 73 -10.00 4.79 13.14
N PHE A 74 -9.30 3.76 13.62
CA PHE A 74 -9.29 2.43 13.01
C PHE A 74 -9.13 1.34 14.07
N SER A 75 -9.45 0.11 13.70
CA SER A 75 -9.12 -1.10 14.46
C SER A 75 -8.65 -2.20 13.52
N VAL A 76 -7.90 -3.15 14.08
CA VAL A 76 -7.37 -4.31 13.36
C VAL A 76 -7.59 -5.54 14.21
N GLU A 77 -8.34 -6.51 13.67
CA GLU A 77 -8.63 -7.79 14.31
C GLU A 77 -7.94 -8.92 13.54
N ASP A 78 -7.31 -9.82 14.26
CA ASP A 78 -6.65 -11.01 13.72
C ASP A 78 -7.61 -12.19 13.80
N TYR A 79 -7.85 -12.86 12.67
CA TYR A 79 -8.69 -14.05 12.56
C TYR A 79 -7.88 -15.35 12.43
N GLY A 80 -6.56 -15.28 12.55
CA GLY A 80 -5.65 -16.41 12.30
C GLY A 80 -5.40 -16.63 10.82
N ASP A 81 -4.48 -17.55 10.50
CA ASP A 81 -4.11 -17.90 9.11
C ASP A 81 -3.77 -16.69 8.23
N ASP A 82 -3.21 -15.62 8.83
CA ASP A 82 -2.88 -14.33 8.20
C ASP A 82 -4.12 -13.57 7.64
N ILE A 83 -5.32 -13.90 8.15
CA ILE A 83 -6.58 -13.21 7.84
C ILE A 83 -6.75 -12.06 8.82
N THR A 84 -6.93 -10.86 8.30
CA THR A 84 -7.02 -9.65 9.12
C THR A 84 -8.24 -8.83 8.72
N LEU A 85 -9.05 -8.42 9.69
CA LEU A 85 -10.15 -7.48 9.49
C LEU A 85 -9.74 -6.09 9.95
N ILE A 86 -9.79 -5.13 9.07
CA ILE A 86 -9.59 -3.72 9.35
C ILE A 86 -10.94 -3.03 9.37
N THR A 87 -11.18 -2.21 10.38
CA THR A 87 -12.34 -1.30 10.42
C THR A 87 -11.83 0.14 10.47
N ILE A 88 -12.34 0.99 9.57
CA ILE A 88 -12.03 2.43 9.54
C ILE A 88 -13.26 3.22 9.98
N GLY A 89 -13.08 4.07 10.98
CA GLY A 89 -14.21 4.76 11.61
C GLY A 89 -15.19 3.77 12.22
N GLU A 90 -16.48 3.93 11.91
CA GLU A 90 -17.55 3.10 12.51
C GLU A 90 -18.00 1.95 11.60
N SER A 91 -17.75 2.02 10.28
CA SER A 91 -18.47 1.14 9.33
C SER A 91 -17.66 0.60 8.16
N ASP A 92 -16.60 1.26 7.74
CA ASP A 92 -15.85 0.82 6.56
C ASP A 92 -14.94 -0.36 6.93
N ARG A 93 -15.27 -1.56 6.42
CA ARG A 93 -14.64 -2.82 6.82
C ARG A 93 -13.92 -3.47 5.64
N PHE A 94 -12.67 -3.90 5.88
CA PHE A 94 -11.81 -4.53 4.88
C PHE A 94 -11.24 -5.83 5.43
N LEU A 95 -11.57 -6.95 4.77
CA LEU A 95 -10.99 -8.25 5.09
C LEU A 95 -9.75 -8.46 4.20
N LEU A 96 -8.59 -8.43 4.82
CA LEU A 96 -7.32 -8.75 4.16
C LEU A 96 -7.09 -10.25 4.22
N LEU A 97 -6.90 -10.83 3.05
CA LEU A 97 -6.62 -12.26 2.89
C LEU A 97 -5.20 -12.46 2.37
N PRO A 98 -4.52 -13.54 2.75
CA PRO A 98 -3.27 -13.96 2.12
C PRO A 98 -3.40 -14.06 0.60
N GLU A 99 -2.30 -13.87 -0.11
CA GLU A 99 -2.26 -13.99 -1.58
C GLU A 99 -2.83 -15.35 -2.02
N ASN A 100 -3.74 -15.31 -2.99
CA ASN A 100 -4.45 -16.47 -3.55
C ASN A 100 -5.48 -17.16 -2.63
N MET A 101 -5.78 -16.63 -1.46
CA MET A 101 -6.88 -17.11 -0.64
C MET A 101 -8.21 -16.54 -1.15
N SER A 102 -9.22 -17.38 -1.29
CA SER A 102 -10.60 -16.96 -1.63
C SER A 102 -11.31 -16.40 -0.41
N ALA A 103 -12.26 -15.48 -0.65
CA ALA A 103 -13.11 -14.98 0.43
C ALA A 103 -13.86 -16.14 1.12
N PRO A 104 -14.08 -16.05 2.45
CA PRO A 104 -14.91 -17.00 3.18
C PRO A 104 -16.34 -17.04 2.62
N ASP A 105 -16.94 -18.23 2.65
CA ASP A 105 -18.37 -18.36 2.36
C ASP A 105 -19.20 -17.60 3.39
N GLY A 106 -20.30 -16.98 2.97
CA GLY A 106 -21.18 -16.22 3.86
C GLY A 106 -20.64 -14.85 4.30
N LEU A 107 -19.52 -14.36 3.70
CA LEU A 107 -19.01 -13.03 4.02
C LEU A 107 -20.06 -11.95 3.69
N PRO A 108 -20.38 -11.04 4.63
CA PRO A 108 -21.31 -9.94 4.38
C PRO A 108 -20.86 -9.02 3.26
N ASP A 109 -21.77 -8.58 2.39
CA ASP A 109 -21.51 -7.64 1.29
C ASP A 109 -20.94 -6.28 1.77
N SER A 110 -21.10 -5.96 3.06
CA SER A 110 -20.54 -4.76 3.68
C SER A 110 -19.06 -4.85 4.00
N ILE A 111 -18.44 -6.01 3.79
CA ILE A 111 -17.01 -6.22 4.01
C ILE A 111 -16.30 -6.30 2.66
N THR A 112 -15.42 -5.37 2.42
CA THR A 112 -14.60 -5.34 1.20
C THR A 112 -13.39 -6.27 1.33
N VAL A 113 -13.19 -7.16 0.37
CA VAL A 113 -12.05 -8.08 0.38
C VAL A 113 -10.84 -7.44 -0.30
N LEU A 114 -9.69 -7.54 0.35
CA LEU A 114 -8.38 -7.14 -0.19
C LEU A 114 -7.41 -8.33 -0.14
N GLN A 115 -6.47 -8.39 -1.07
CA GLN A 115 -5.38 -9.38 -1.07
C GLN A 115 -4.11 -8.73 -0.50
N LYS A 116 -3.46 -9.41 0.43
CA LYS A 116 -2.21 -8.97 1.08
C LYS A 116 -0.99 -9.56 0.35
N PRO A 117 0.08 -8.79 0.10
CA PRO A 117 0.18 -7.35 0.31
C PRO A 117 -0.61 -6.57 -0.75
N VAL A 118 -1.23 -5.47 -0.33
CA VAL A 118 -1.97 -4.60 -1.25
C VAL A 118 -1.00 -3.93 -2.22
N LYS A 119 -1.31 -4.01 -3.51
CA LYS A 119 -0.47 -3.49 -4.61
C LYS A 119 -1.26 -2.51 -5.48
N ASN A 120 -0.53 -1.75 -6.30
CA ASN A 120 -1.10 -0.80 -7.25
C ASN A 120 -2.05 0.22 -6.58
N ILE A 121 -1.62 0.76 -5.45
CA ILE A 121 -2.42 1.73 -4.69
C ILE A 121 -2.54 3.04 -5.49
N TYR A 122 -3.76 3.57 -5.57
CA TYR A 122 -4.02 4.96 -5.93
C TYR A 122 -4.05 5.80 -4.64
N LEU A 123 -2.96 6.51 -4.37
CA LEU A 123 -2.79 7.31 -3.16
C LEU A 123 -3.19 8.76 -3.38
N VAL A 124 -4.29 9.16 -2.75
CA VAL A 124 -4.84 10.54 -2.75
C VAL A 124 -4.59 11.22 -1.39
N ALA A 125 -4.65 10.46 -0.31
CA ALA A 125 -4.33 10.95 1.03
C ALA A 125 -2.84 11.27 1.16
N THR A 126 -2.47 12.54 1.03
CA THR A 126 -1.06 12.98 1.05
C THR A 126 -0.38 12.72 2.40
N SER A 127 -1.15 12.64 3.49
CA SER A 127 -0.70 12.30 4.85
C SER A 127 -0.04 10.93 4.93
N ALA A 128 -0.46 9.98 4.10
CA ALA A 128 0.03 8.61 4.13
C ALA A 128 1.38 8.40 3.42
N MET A 129 1.77 9.29 2.50
CA MET A 129 2.96 9.08 1.65
C MET A 129 4.25 8.86 2.45
N ASP A 130 4.48 9.64 3.52
CA ASP A 130 5.67 9.49 4.37
C ASP A 130 5.73 8.11 5.05
N ALA A 131 4.58 7.59 5.46
CA ALA A 131 4.51 6.26 6.06
C ALA A 131 4.90 5.15 5.06
N PHE A 132 4.43 5.21 3.82
CA PHE A 132 4.85 4.26 2.78
C PHE A 132 6.34 4.37 2.46
N ILE A 133 6.91 5.58 2.46
CA ILE A 133 8.36 5.79 2.28
C ILE A 133 9.12 5.14 3.44
N ARG A 134 8.73 5.42 4.68
CA ARG A 134 9.40 4.90 5.89
C ARG A 134 9.33 3.38 5.99
N LEU A 135 8.24 2.79 5.56
CA LEU A 135 8.06 1.34 5.48
C LEU A 135 8.82 0.69 4.31
N ASN A 136 9.52 1.48 3.49
CA ASN A 136 10.11 1.00 2.24
C ASN A 136 9.07 0.25 1.38
N ALA A 137 7.85 0.78 1.33
CA ALA A 137 6.69 0.24 0.62
C ALA A 137 6.18 1.17 -0.49
N LEU A 138 7.03 2.08 -0.97
CA LEU A 138 6.68 3.05 -2.01
C LEU A 138 6.32 2.36 -3.33
N ASP A 139 6.84 1.17 -3.58
CA ASP A 139 6.54 0.31 -4.73
C ASP A 139 5.12 -0.27 -4.70
N SER A 140 4.43 -0.23 -3.57
CA SER A 140 3.00 -0.56 -3.49
C SER A 140 2.12 0.51 -4.15
N ILE A 141 2.63 1.74 -4.35
CA ILE A 141 1.90 2.87 -4.91
C ILE A 141 2.18 2.94 -6.42
N ALA A 142 1.15 2.78 -7.23
CA ALA A 142 1.24 2.97 -8.69
C ALA A 142 0.77 4.35 -9.14
N LEU A 143 -0.18 4.95 -8.40
CA LEU A 143 -0.84 6.17 -8.79
C LEU A 143 -0.91 7.18 -7.65
N SER A 144 -0.82 8.47 -7.99
CA SER A 144 -0.92 9.57 -7.04
C SER A 144 -2.04 10.52 -7.41
N GLY A 145 -2.80 10.97 -6.40
CA GLY A 145 -3.78 12.05 -6.50
C GLY A 145 -3.15 13.44 -6.53
N THR A 146 -1.85 13.53 -6.28
CA THR A 146 -1.06 14.77 -6.25
C THR A 146 -0.04 14.75 -7.39
N LYS A 147 0.07 15.85 -8.12
CA LYS A 147 1.08 16.00 -9.18
C LYS A 147 2.49 16.02 -8.57
N GLU A 148 3.50 15.65 -9.36
CA GLU A 148 4.92 15.68 -8.97
C GLU A 148 5.30 17.04 -8.33
N SER A 149 4.90 18.14 -8.95
CA SER A 149 5.21 19.50 -8.47
C SER A 149 4.53 19.87 -7.13
N GLY A 150 3.55 19.09 -6.68
CA GLY A 150 2.86 19.26 -5.39
C GLY A 150 3.49 18.47 -4.26
N TRP A 151 4.46 17.60 -4.53
CA TRP A 151 5.16 16.85 -3.50
C TRP A 151 6.40 17.60 -2.99
N TYR A 152 6.60 17.56 -1.68
CA TYR A 152 7.81 18.07 -1.01
C TYR A 152 8.72 16.93 -0.54
N LEU A 153 8.25 15.68 -0.57
CA LEU A 153 9.00 14.48 -0.25
C LEU A 153 9.86 14.09 -1.46
N PRO A 154 11.21 14.08 -1.33
CA PRO A 154 12.11 13.80 -2.46
C PRO A 154 11.87 12.42 -3.09
N GLU A 155 11.60 11.40 -2.27
CA GLU A 155 11.36 10.02 -2.71
C GLU A 155 10.10 9.93 -3.58
N ALA A 156 9.02 10.61 -3.19
CA ALA A 156 7.79 10.65 -3.96
C ALA A 156 7.99 11.36 -5.30
N LYS A 157 8.74 12.49 -5.31
CA LYS A 157 9.08 13.20 -6.54
C LYS A 157 9.91 12.33 -7.48
N SER A 158 10.97 11.73 -6.97
CA SER A 158 11.86 10.85 -7.75
C SER A 158 11.10 9.68 -8.35
N ALA A 159 10.22 9.03 -7.58
CA ALA A 159 9.39 7.94 -8.08
C ALA A 159 8.44 8.38 -9.21
N MET A 160 7.91 9.61 -9.14
CA MET A 160 7.09 10.16 -10.22
C MET A 160 7.91 10.56 -11.44
N GLU A 161 9.09 11.19 -11.27
CA GLU A 161 10.02 11.52 -12.36
C GLU A 161 10.50 10.28 -13.10
N GLU A 162 10.74 9.19 -12.38
CA GLU A 162 11.12 7.88 -12.92
C GLU A 162 9.95 7.11 -13.56
N GLY A 163 8.72 7.62 -13.44
CA GLY A 163 7.52 6.98 -13.97
C GLY A 163 7.04 5.75 -13.18
N LYS A 164 7.57 5.52 -11.97
CA LYS A 164 7.11 4.45 -11.07
C LYS A 164 5.74 4.76 -10.49
N ILE A 165 5.48 6.05 -10.20
CA ILE A 165 4.19 6.55 -9.75
C ILE A 165 3.66 7.55 -10.78
N ALA A 166 2.44 7.37 -11.27
CA ALA A 166 1.83 8.26 -12.23
C ALA A 166 0.73 9.12 -11.58
N TYR A 167 0.58 10.37 -12.02
CA TYR A 167 -0.55 11.18 -11.62
C TYR A 167 -1.84 10.68 -12.27
N ALA A 168 -2.88 10.43 -11.45
CA ALA A 168 -4.18 9.92 -11.89
C ALA A 168 -5.38 10.79 -11.46
N GLY A 169 -5.17 12.10 -11.38
CA GLY A 169 -6.23 13.03 -10.97
C GLY A 169 -6.29 13.22 -9.44
N LYS A 170 -7.08 14.19 -9.00
CA LYS A 170 -7.30 14.50 -7.58
C LYS A 170 -8.61 13.87 -7.09
N TYR A 171 -8.83 13.84 -5.76
CA TYR A 171 -10.03 13.28 -5.14
C TYR A 171 -11.37 13.63 -5.82
N SER A 172 -11.53 14.86 -6.35
CA SER A 172 -12.77 15.33 -6.98
C SER A 172 -12.82 15.17 -8.49
N ALA A 173 -11.74 14.67 -9.12
CA ALA A 173 -11.67 14.47 -10.57
C ALA A 173 -10.57 13.44 -10.89
N PRO A 174 -10.77 12.17 -10.52
CA PRO A 174 -9.83 11.09 -10.84
C PRO A 174 -9.89 10.71 -12.32
N ASP A 175 -8.78 10.21 -12.81
CA ASP A 175 -8.67 9.61 -14.14
C ASP A 175 -9.02 8.12 -14.05
N TYR A 176 -10.32 7.82 -14.14
CA TYR A 176 -10.84 6.46 -13.98
C TYR A 176 -10.23 5.46 -14.98
N GLU A 177 -9.94 5.89 -16.21
CA GLU A 177 -9.33 5.03 -17.22
C GLU A 177 -7.93 4.62 -16.79
N LYS A 178 -7.14 5.56 -16.33
CA LYS A 178 -5.79 5.28 -15.85
C LYS A 178 -5.80 4.40 -14.60
N ILE A 179 -6.73 4.63 -13.67
CA ILE A 179 -6.88 3.85 -12.45
C ILE A 179 -7.24 2.39 -12.79
N LEU A 180 -8.19 2.17 -13.69
CA LEU A 180 -8.56 0.83 -14.15
C LEU A 180 -7.40 0.14 -14.89
N ASN A 181 -6.71 0.85 -15.78
CA ASN A 181 -5.60 0.30 -16.55
C ASN A 181 -4.38 -0.07 -15.68
N SER A 182 -4.26 0.53 -14.49
CA SER A 182 -3.22 0.17 -13.52
C SER A 182 -3.54 -1.08 -12.70
N SER A 183 -4.71 -1.69 -12.88
CA SER A 183 -5.21 -2.76 -12.01
C SER A 183 -5.18 -2.33 -10.53
N CYS A 184 -5.73 -1.15 -10.24
CA CYS A 184 -5.72 -0.55 -8.91
C CYS A 184 -6.32 -1.51 -7.87
N GLY A 185 -5.51 -1.88 -6.86
CA GLY A 185 -5.94 -2.78 -5.79
C GLY A 185 -6.64 -2.07 -4.63
N LEU A 186 -6.37 -0.77 -4.44
CA LEU A 186 -6.96 0.06 -3.38
C LEU A 186 -6.79 1.53 -3.72
N ALA A 187 -7.85 2.31 -3.60
CA ALA A 187 -7.77 3.77 -3.54
C ALA A 187 -7.71 4.20 -2.07
N VAL A 188 -6.64 4.90 -1.68
CA VAL A 188 -6.49 5.50 -0.35
C VAL A 188 -6.83 6.98 -0.47
N GLU A 189 -8.08 7.30 -0.17
CA GLU A 189 -8.64 8.63 -0.28
C GLU A 189 -8.50 9.40 1.04
N SER A 190 -8.47 10.73 0.95
CA SER A 190 -8.59 11.58 2.14
C SER A 190 -10.06 11.87 2.46
N THR A 191 -10.33 12.38 3.66
CA THR A 191 -11.69 12.79 4.07
C THR A 191 -12.31 13.87 3.19
N MET A 192 -11.52 14.50 2.32
CA MET A 192 -12.02 15.42 1.30
C MET A 192 -12.98 14.75 0.31
N ILE A 193 -12.91 13.42 0.17
CA ILE A 193 -13.81 12.64 -0.68
C ILE A 193 -15.28 12.77 -0.24
N TYR A 194 -15.54 13.05 1.03
CA TYR A 194 -16.89 13.27 1.55
C TYR A 194 -17.58 14.50 0.95
N HIS A 195 -16.83 15.42 0.33
CA HIS A 195 -17.39 16.55 -0.42
C HIS A 195 -17.77 16.20 -1.86
N THR A 196 -17.40 15.01 -2.31
CA THR A 196 -17.68 14.47 -3.66
C THR A 196 -18.02 12.98 -3.56
N PRO A 197 -19.09 12.60 -2.82
CA PRO A 197 -19.40 11.19 -2.54
C PRO A 197 -19.65 10.39 -3.82
N GLU A 198 -20.10 11.03 -4.90
CA GLU A 198 -20.27 10.41 -6.20
C GLU A 198 -18.98 9.86 -6.81
N VAL A 199 -17.83 10.41 -6.43
CA VAL A 199 -16.52 9.89 -6.87
C VAL A 199 -16.20 8.59 -6.16
N LYS A 200 -16.41 8.52 -4.82
CA LYS A 200 -16.25 7.27 -4.04
C LYS A 200 -17.15 6.18 -4.61
N GLU A 201 -18.44 6.47 -4.78
CA GLU A 201 -19.40 5.53 -5.36
C GLU A 201 -19.02 5.06 -6.76
N GLN A 202 -18.43 5.95 -7.58
CA GLN A 202 -18.03 5.58 -8.94
C GLN A 202 -16.79 4.66 -8.91
N LEU A 203 -15.80 4.89 -8.03
CA LEU A 203 -14.67 3.99 -7.86
C LEU A 203 -15.14 2.60 -7.40
N GLU A 204 -16.02 2.53 -6.41
CA GLU A 204 -16.58 1.28 -5.89
C GLU A 204 -17.41 0.52 -6.95
N ARG A 205 -18.23 1.23 -7.75
CA ARG A 205 -18.95 0.64 -8.90
C ARG A 205 -18.02 0.06 -9.96
N LEU A 206 -16.83 0.60 -10.10
CA LEU A 206 -15.79 0.08 -10.99
C LEU A 206 -14.98 -1.06 -10.38
N GLY A 207 -15.36 -1.52 -9.16
CA GLY A 207 -14.71 -2.60 -8.46
C GLY A 207 -13.40 -2.21 -7.79
N ILE A 208 -13.16 -0.91 -7.59
CA ILE A 208 -11.97 -0.37 -6.91
C ILE A 208 -12.33 -0.14 -5.44
N PRO A 209 -11.75 -0.89 -4.50
CA PRO A 209 -11.92 -0.64 -3.08
C PRO A 209 -11.48 0.77 -2.70
N VAL A 210 -12.23 1.45 -1.81
CA VAL A 210 -11.90 2.81 -1.36
C VAL A 210 -11.77 2.82 0.16
N LEU A 211 -10.56 3.03 0.65
CA LEU A 211 -10.27 3.28 2.05
C LEU A 211 -10.15 4.79 2.25
N VAL A 212 -10.98 5.35 3.14
CA VAL A 212 -10.90 6.77 3.50
C VAL A 212 -9.96 6.91 4.70
N GLU A 213 -8.81 7.51 4.45
CA GLU A 213 -7.79 7.80 5.45
C GLU A 213 -8.29 8.87 6.43
N ARG A 214 -8.30 8.57 7.72
CA ARG A 214 -8.90 9.40 8.77
C ARG A 214 -7.90 9.87 9.82
N SER A 215 -6.59 9.76 9.58
CA SER A 215 -5.58 10.21 10.55
C SER A 215 -5.76 11.68 10.97
N SER A 216 -6.37 12.48 10.07
CA SER A 216 -6.70 13.87 10.37
C SER A 216 -7.77 14.05 11.45
N TYR A 217 -8.55 13.01 11.72
CA TYR A 217 -9.56 13.00 12.79
C TYR A 217 -9.05 12.45 14.11
N GLU A 218 -7.81 11.92 14.14
CA GLU A 218 -7.20 11.49 15.38
C GLU A 218 -7.06 12.65 16.36
N ASN A 219 -7.57 12.42 17.57
CA ASN A 219 -7.53 13.39 18.64
C ASN A 219 -6.14 13.58 19.24
N HIS A 220 -5.27 12.57 19.13
CA HIS A 220 -3.92 12.58 19.69
C HIS A 220 -2.88 12.68 18.57
N PRO A 221 -1.83 13.51 18.70
CA PRO A 221 -0.77 13.59 17.68
C PRO A 221 -0.09 12.24 17.40
N LEU A 222 0.14 11.44 18.45
CA LEU A 222 0.70 10.10 18.30
C LEU A 222 -0.29 9.12 17.63
N GLY A 223 -1.60 9.32 17.77
CA GLY A 223 -2.60 8.55 17.04
C GLY A 223 -2.44 8.69 15.54
N ARG A 224 -2.12 9.90 15.05
CA ARG A 224 -1.82 10.12 13.62
C ARG A 224 -0.57 9.35 13.18
N MET A 225 0.45 9.28 14.04
CA MET A 225 1.67 8.52 13.74
C MET A 225 1.42 7.01 13.79
N GLU A 226 0.47 6.57 14.60
CA GLU A 226 0.12 5.16 14.77
C GLU A 226 -0.52 4.55 13.51
N TRP A 227 -1.04 5.37 12.59
CA TRP A 227 -1.54 4.92 11.29
C TRP A 227 -0.47 4.20 10.45
N ILE A 228 0.82 4.38 10.73
CA ILE A 228 1.88 3.61 10.09
C ILE A 228 1.69 2.10 10.30
N ARG A 229 1.13 1.69 11.47
CA ARG A 229 0.84 0.29 11.77
C ARG A 229 -0.23 -0.28 10.84
N LEU A 230 -1.28 0.51 10.51
CA LEU A 230 -2.27 0.15 9.52
C LEU A 230 -1.64 -0.05 8.12
N TYR A 231 -0.77 0.87 7.71
CA TYR A 231 -0.08 0.74 6.42
C TYR A 231 0.89 -0.45 6.42
N GLY A 232 1.47 -0.80 7.55
CA GLY A 232 2.23 -2.04 7.74
C GLY A 232 1.38 -3.27 7.41
N VAL A 233 0.18 -3.36 7.98
CA VAL A 233 -0.78 -4.46 7.72
C VAL A 233 -1.15 -4.53 6.23
N LEU A 234 -1.45 -3.40 5.60
CA LEU A 234 -1.80 -3.36 4.17
C LEU A 234 -0.66 -3.84 3.26
N THR A 235 0.58 -3.59 3.64
CA THR A 235 1.76 -3.84 2.79
C THR A 235 2.58 -5.05 3.21
N GLY A 236 2.19 -5.78 4.28
CA GLY A 236 2.94 -6.91 4.84
C GLY A 236 4.25 -6.47 5.50
N LYS A 237 4.24 -5.31 6.18
CA LYS A 237 5.37 -4.66 6.85
C LYS A 237 5.08 -4.37 8.32
N GLU A 238 4.38 -5.28 8.97
CA GLU A 238 3.88 -5.10 10.33
C GLU A 238 5.02 -4.91 11.34
N GLU A 239 6.08 -5.71 11.22
CA GLU A 239 7.24 -5.65 12.13
C GLU A 239 7.98 -4.32 11.99
N GLU A 240 8.21 -3.86 10.75
CA GLU A 240 8.84 -2.58 10.48
C GLU A 240 7.99 -1.42 10.98
N ALA A 241 6.66 -1.50 10.77
CA ALA A 241 5.72 -0.48 11.21
C ALA A 241 5.71 -0.34 12.73
N GLU A 242 5.68 -1.46 13.46
CA GLU A 242 5.76 -1.50 14.91
C GLU A 242 7.07 -0.90 15.42
N ALA A 243 8.20 -1.29 14.82
CA ALA A 243 9.51 -0.77 15.19
C ALA A 243 9.61 0.75 14.99
N ILE A 244 9.10 1.27 13.85
CA ILE A 244 9.10 2.71 13.55
C ILE A 244 8.18 3.46 14.52
N PHE A 245 6.98 2.94 14.76
CA PHE A 245 6.04 3.57 15.69
C PHE A 245 6.63 3.63 17.10
N LYS A 246 7.15 2.52 17.61
CA LYS A 246 7.81 2.46 18.91
C LYS A 246 8.97 3.44 19.01
N GLN A 247 9.85 3.49 18.01
CA GLN A 247 10.97 4.44 17.98
C GLN A 247 10.49 5.89 18.06
N ASN A 248 9.40 6.23 17.35
CA ASN A 248 8.82 7.56 17.39
C ASN A 248 8.28 7.90 18.80
N VAL A 249 7.58 6.98 19.44
CA VAL A 249 7.07 7.15 20.81
C VAL A 249 8.24 7.29 21.80
N ASP A 250 9.22 6.40 21.75
CA ASP A 250 10.40 6.42 22.62
C ASP A 250 11.19 7.74 22.47
N SER A 251 11.29 8.29 21.26
CA SER A 251 11.98 9.56 21.00
C SER A 251 11.27 10.78 21.58
N LEU A 252 9.99 10.65 21.88
CA LEU A 252 9.17 11.72 22.48
C LEU A 252 9.01 11.56 23.99
N SER A 253 9.53 10.50 24.61
CA SER A 253 9.35 10.21 26.01
C SER A 253 9.76 11.39 26.90
N ASP A 254 10.93 11.99 26.65
CA ASP A 254 11.41 13.15 27.40
C ASP A 254 10.48 14.38 27.28
N VAL A 255 9.82 14.52 26.13
CA VAL A 255 8.86 15.62 25.88
C VAL A 255 7.55 15.33 26.59
N LEU A 256 7.09 14.09 26.60
CA LEU A 256 5.83 13.68 27.24
C LEU A 256 5.93 13.78 28.77
N ASP A 257 7.13 13.62 29.34
CA ASP A 257 7.40 13.72 30.78
C ASP A 257 7.82 15.14 31.23
N MET A 258 7.82 16.13 30.30
CA MET A 258 8.20 17.51 30.63
C MET A 258 7.24 18.15 31.61
N VAL A 259 7.83 18.83 32.61
CA VAL A 259 7.07 19.71 33.51
C VAL A 259 6.51 20.88 32.68
N PRO A 260 5.22 21.25 32.86
CA PRO A 260 4.63 22.37 32.17
C PRO A 260 5.45 23.66 32.32
N SER A 261 5.75 24.30 31.19
CA SER A 261 6.63 25.46 31.12
C SER A 261 5.97 26.76 31.67
N GLY A 262 4.64 26.73 31.86
CA GLY A 262 3.83 27.91 32.20
C GLY A 262 3.72 28.92 31.04
N LYS A 263 4.25 28.63 29.87
CA LYS A 263 4.16 29.49 28.68
C LYS A 263 2.85 29.25 27.95
N THR A 264 2.28 30.32 27.41
CA THR A 264 1.10 30.28 26.56
C THR A 264 1.52 30.35 25.08
N ALA A 265 0.81 29.60 24.22
CA ALA A 265 1.02 29.61 22.79
C ALA A 265 -0.31 29.71 22.05
N ALA A 266 -0.36 30.50 20.98
CA ALA A 266 -1.51 30.62 20.10
C ALA A 266 -1.15 30.10 18.71
N PHE A 267 -2.06 29.33 18.11
CA PHE A 267 -1.97 28.96 16.72
C PHE A 267 -3.17 29.50 15.95
N PHE A 268 -2.91 30.37 14.99
CA PHE A 268 -3.96 31.01 14.21
C PHE A 268 -3.49 31.33 12.80
N TYR A 269 -4.45 31.56 11.90
CA TYR A 269 -4.18 32.16 10.62
C TYR A 269 -5.19 33.27 10.30
N VAL A 270 -4.76 34.23 9.50
CA VAL A 270 -5.59 35.36 9.07
C VAL A 270 -6.10 35.05 7.67
N THR A 271 -7.42 35.09 7.48
CA THR A 271 -8.07 34.90 6.18
C THR A 271 -7.87 36.13 5.31
N ASN A 272 -8.13 35.97 3.99
CA ASN A 272 -8.10 37.11 3.06
C ASN A 272 -9.13 38.22 3.39
N SER A 273 -10.16 37.90 4.17
CA SER A 273 -11.15 38.86 4.67
C SER A 273 -10.72 39.57 5.95
N GLY A 274 -9.53 39.24 6.50
CA GLY A 274 -9.04 39.81 7.75
C GLY A 274 -9.58 39.14 9.02
N SER A 275 -10.37 38.06 8.88
CA SER A 275 -10.84 37.29 10.05
C SER A 275 -9.72 36.39 10.57
N VAL A 276 -9.67 36.21 11.90
CA VAL A 276 -8.72 35.31 12.54
C VAL A 276 -9.39 33.97 12.82
N ASN A 277 -8.82 32.92 12.27
CA ASN A 277 -9.22 31.53 12.56
C ASN A 277 -8.25 30.91 13.56
N VAL A 278 -8.80 30.26 14.57
CA VAL A 278 -8.08 29.55 15.62
C VAL A 278 -8.52 28.07 15.61
N ARG A 279 -7.69 27.20 16.14
CA ARG A 279 -8.08 25.81 16.35
C ARG A 279 -8.92 25.69 17.63
N LYS A 280 -9.82 24.69 17.67
CA LYS A 280 -10.54 24.34 18.89
C LYS A 280 -9.60 23.65 19.89
N ASN A 281 -10.00 23.61 21.17
CA ASN A 281 -9.18 23.00 22.23
C ASN A 281 -8.97 21.50 22.04
N GLY A 282 -9.91 20.80 21.41
CA GLY A 282 -9.79 19.38 21.07
C GLY A 282 -8.91 19.08 19.85
N ASP A 283 -8.51 20.11 19.08
CA ASP A 283 -7.65 19.93 17.91
C ASP A 283 -6.27 19.42 18.30
N TYR A 284 -5.68 18.58 17.45
CA TYR A 284 -4.36 17.99 17.68
C TYR A 284 -3.25 19.05 17.91
N ILE A 285 -3.36 20.23 17.31
CA ILE A 285 -2.41 21.35 17.53
C ILE A 285 -2.44 21.80 18.98
N ALA A 286 -3.63 21.97 19.57
CA ALA A 286 -3.77 22.32 20.98
C ALA A 286 -3.15 21.25 21.88
N LYS A 287 -3.35 19.97 21.54
CA LYS A 287 -2.72 18.84 22.25
C LYS A 287 -1.21 18.79 22.07
N MET A 288 -0.68 19.09 20.88
CA MET A 288 0.78 19.19 20.65
C MET A 288 1.40 20.28 21.54
N ILE A 289 0.73 21.44 21.67
CA ILE A 289 1.19 22.53 22.55
C ILE A 289 1.20 22.07 24.00
N ALA A 290 0.15 21.37 24.44
CA ALA A 290 0.06 20.84 25.80
C ALA A 290 1.15 19.78 26.06
N LEU A 291 1.38 18.85 25.13
CA LEU A 291 2.44 17.83 25.22
C LEU A 291 3.84 18.47 25.30
N ALA A 292 4.05 19.59 24.62
CA ALA A 292 5.28 20.38 24.71
C ALA A 292 5.36 21.26 25.99
N GLY A 293 4.48 21.02 26.97
CA GLY A 293 4.49 21.73 28.25
C GLY A 293 3.97 23.17 28.17
N GLY A 294 3.27 23.55 27.10
CA GLY A 294 2.63 24.87 26.93
C GLY A 294 1.14 24.85 27.24
N THR A 295 0.54 26.03 27.33
CA THR A 295 -0.91 26.22 27.40
C THR A 295 -1.40 26.87 26.12
N TYR A 296 -2.36 26.21 25.44
CA TYR A 296 -2.95 26.75 24.23
C TYR A 296 -3.93 27.89 24.54
N VAL A 297 -3.83 28.99 23.79
CA VAL A 297 -4.79 30.08 23.79
C VAL A 297 -5.16 30.45 22.33
N PRO A 298 -6.39 30.95 22.07
CA PRO A 298 -7.44 31.29 23.01
C PRO A 298 -8.14 30.04 23.57
N GLU A 299 -8.49 30.10 24.83
CA GLU A 299 -9.41 29.16 25.45
C GLU A 299 -10.82 29.41 24.86
N ASN A 300 -11.08 28.82 23.70
CA ASN A 300 -12.43 28.81 23.16
C ASN A 300 -13.25 27.83 24.01
N GLY A 301 -14.24 28.30 24.74
CA GLY A 301 -15.20 27.46 25.48
C GLY A 301 -16.05 26.59 24.54
N GLY A 302 -15.44 25.97 23.53
CA GLY A 302 -16.04 25.03 22.59
C GLY A 302 -15.68 23.61 22.95
N SER A 303 -16.47 22.66 22.45
CA SER A 303 -16.33 21.23 22.60
C SER A 303 -14.89 20.73 22.44
N ASP A 304 -14.54 19.65 23.15
CA ASP A 304 -13.30 18.92 22.97
C ASP A 304 -13.22 18.19 21.60
N GLU A 305 -14.14 18.47 20.69
CA GLU A 305 -14.18 17.91 19.35
C GLU A 305 -13.14 18.57 18.45
N ASN A 306 -12.55 17.75 17.58
CA ASN A 306 -11.73 18.21 16.46
C ASN A 306 -12.54 19.15 15.54
N ALA A 307 -11.92 20.22 15.08
CA ALA A 307 -12.58 21.20 14.23
C ALA A 307 -12.24 20.97 12.76
#